data_2517028fdf0eae3488c039d198912f86
#
_entry.id   2517028fdf0eae3488c039d198912f86
#
_cell.length_a   1.000
_cell.length_b   1.000
_cell.length_c   1.000
_cell.angle_alpha   90.00
_cell.angle_beta   90.00
_cell.angle_gamma   90.00
#
_symmetry.space_group_name_H-M   'P 1'
#
loop_
_entity.id
_entity.type
_entity.pdbx_description
1 polymer ?
#
loop_
_entity_poly.entity_id
_entity_poly.type
_entity_poly.pdbx_seq_one_letter_code
_entity_poly.pdbx_strand_id
1 'polypeptide(L)'
;MTRAQDLLRATVFLDGPRWYVVQSRPHKELYAAANLQNQAFRTFIPQIAKTIRHSRRTKTVLVPLFPRYLFVALDFARDRWRSVRGTFGVSCLVMDGDRPRPVPRGLVEQLIATTNGTGGVDFRERLALGQNVRFLTGPFADKIGRLVSLDDADRVAVLLEILGAERQIAVAPEALMPVAV
;
A
#
# COMPACT_ATOMS: atom_id res chain seq x y z
N MET A 1 -24.71 -5.97 -31.39
CA MET A 1 -23.63 -6.32 -30.40
C MET A 1 -23.55 -5.38 -29.21
N THR A 2 -24.61 -4.71 -28.78
CA THR A 2 -24.57 -3.60 -27.80
C THR A 2 -25.15 -3.96 -26.44
N ARG A 3 -26.07 -4.92 -26.33
CA ARG A 3 -26.80 -5.22 -25.08
C ARG A 3 -26.03 -6.02 -24.04
N ALA A 4 -25.11 -6.90 -24.45
CA ALA A 4 -24.31 -7.71 -23.52
C ALA A 4 -23.19 -6.91 -22.83
N GLN A 5 -22.62 -5.93 -23.55
CA GLN A 5 -21.62 -5.02 -22.99
C GLN A 5 -22.24 -4.02 -22.01
N ASP A 6 -23.50 -3.60 -22.22
CA ASP A 6 -24.21 -2.71 -21.30
C ASP A 6 -24.66 -3.45 -20.03
N LEU A 7 -25.00 -4.73 -20.12
CA LEU A 7 -25.32 -5.58 -18.95
C LEU A 7 -24.05 -5.86 -18.11
N LEU A 8 -22.92 -6.15 -18.72
CA LEU A 8 -21.63 -6.26 -18.02
C LEU A 8 -21.20 -4.93 -17.37
N ARG A 9 -21.50 -3.81 -18.02
CA ARG A 9 -21.29 -2.46 -17.48
C ARG A 9 -22.21 -2.16 -16.30
N ALA A 10 -23.46 -2.62 -16.31
CA ALA A 10 -24.42 -2.43 -15.20
C ALA A 10 -24.08 -3.30 -13.97
N THR A 11 -23.54 -4.50 -14.17
CA THR A 11 -23.19 -5.43 -13.07
C THR A 11 -22.07 -4.91 -12.18
N VAL A 12 -21.19 -4.05 -12.72
CA VAL A 12 -20.11 -3.41 -11.93
C VAL A 12 -20.64 -2.40 -10.89
N PHE A 13 -21.87 -1.91 -11.06
CA PHE A 13 -22.48 -0.93 -10.13
C PHE A 13 -23.25 -1.56 -8.95
N LEU A 14 -23.49 -2.87 -8.96
CA LEU A 14 -24.28 -3.56 -7.92
C LEU A 14 -23.41 -4.17 -6.79
N ASP A 15 -22.11 -3.96 -6.82
CA ASP A 15 -21.14 -4.72 -6.03
C ASP A 15 -20.72 -4.03 -4.72
N GLY A 16 -21.42 -2.97 -4.30
CA GLY A 16 -21.13 -2.21 -3.08
C GLY A 16 -19.85 -1.34 -3.18
N PRO A 17 -19.38 -0.78 -2.05
CA PRO A 17 -18.24 0.11 -2.05
C PRO A 17 -16.94 -0.65 -2.41
N ARG A 18 -16.14 -0.04 -3.27
CA ARG A 18 -14.81 -0.53 -3.68
C ARG A 18 -13.74 0.51 -3.40
N TRP A 19 -12.51 0.03 -3.24
CA TRP A 19 -11.37 0.91 -3.05
C TRP A 19 -10.82 1.43 -4.38
N TYR A 20 -10.45 2.70 -4.37
CA TYR A 20 -9.84 3.43 -5.49
C TYR A 20 -8.62 4.20 -4.99
N VAL A 21 -7.70 4.51 -5.90
CA VAL A 21 -6.49 5.27 -5.59
C VAL A 21 -6.69 6.74 -5.91
N VAL A 22 -6.40 7.58 -4.93
CA VAL A 22 -6.35 9.04 -5.07
C VAL A 22 -4.89 9.48 -4.98
N GLN A 23 -4.47 10.30 -5.93
CA GLN A 23 -3.20 11.00 -5.85
C GLN A 23 -3.41 12.34 -5.15
N SER A 24 -2.65 12.59 -4.09
CA SER A 24 -2.62 13.88 -3.40
C SER A 24 -1.63 14.85 -4.05
N ARG A 25 -1.74 16.12 -3.70
CA ARG A 25 -0.65 17.07 -3.89
C ARG A 25 0.55 16.67 -3.02
N PRO A 26 1.78 17.06 -3.37
CA PRO A 26 2.97 16.73 -2.58
C PRO A 26 2.80 17.06 -1.10
N HIS A 27 3.08 16.09 -0.23
CA HIS A 27 3.01 16.22 1.24
C HIS A 27 1.61 16.63 1.78
N LYS A 28 0.53 16.32 1.03
CA LYS A 28 -0.85 16.66 1.41
C LYS A 28 -1.74 15.43 1.61
N GLU A 29 -1.14 14.25 1.80
CA GLU A 29 -1.87 12.99 1.92
C GLU A 29 -2.88 13.02 3.08
N LEU A 30 -2.43 13.40 4.28
CA LEU A 30 -3.30 13.50 5.46
C LEU A 30 -4.34 14.62 5.32
N TYR A 31 -3.94 15.74 4.72
CA TYR A 31 -4.85 16.87 4.46
C TYR A 31 -5.95 16.49 3.46
N ALA A 32 -5.59 15.79 2.38
CA ALA A 32 -6.54 15.28 1.41
C ALA A 32 -7.50 14.25 2.05
N ALA A 33 -6.96 13.33 2.85
CA ALA A 33 -7.77 12.35 3.56
C ALA A 33 -8.79 13.00 4.50
N ALA A 34 -8.38 14.00 5.30
CA ALA A 34 -9.28 14.72 6.20
C ALA A 34 -10.40 15.42 5.42
N ASN A 35 -10.09 16.09 4.30
CA ASN A 35 -11.10 16.75 3.47
C ASN A 35 -12.06 15.78 2.75
N LEU A 36 -11.59 14.58 2.41
CA LEU A 36 -12.45 13.52 1.88
C LEU A 36 -13.36 12.95 2.98
N GLN A 37 -12.83 12.74 4.19
CA GLN A 37 -13.61 12.29 5.34
C GLN A 37 -14.69 13.27 5.74
N ASN A 38 -14.43 14.59 5.65
CA ASN A 38 -15.43 15.63 5.86
C ASN A 38 -16.59 15.57 4.84
N GLN A 39 -16.36 14.94 3.69
CA GLN A 39 -17.39 14.65 2.68
C GLN A 39 -18.00 13.24 2.85
N ALA A 40 -17.79 12.61 3.99
CA ALA A 40 -18.25 11.25 4.33
C ALA A 40 -17.61 10.11 3.50
N PHE A 41 -16.53 10.37 2.79
CA PHE A 41 -15.77 9.29 2.14
C PHE A 41 -14.90 8.55 3.14
N ARG A 42 -14.94 7.23 3.12
CA ARG A 42 -14.00 6.41 3.88
C ARG A 42 -12.64 6.42 3.18
N THR A 43 -11.58 6.79 3.91
CA THR A 43 -10.22 6.86 3.37
C THR A 43 -9.27 5.98 4.16
N PHE A 44 -8.16 5.58 3.51
CA PHE A 44 -7.08 4.86 4.16
C PHE A 44 -5.74 5.29 3.57
N ILE A 45 -4.79 5.62 4.45
CA ILE A 45 -3.39 5.89 4.11
C ILE A 45 -2.57 4.83 4.82
N PRO A 46 -2.05 3.81 4.11
CA PRO A 46 -1.11 2.89 4.71
C PRO A 46 0.16 3.64 5.07
N GLN A 47 0.60 3.51 6.31
CA GLN A 47 1.80 4.15 6.83
C GLN A 47 2.79 3.09 7.31
N ILE A 48 4.06 3.40 7.28
CA ILE A 48 5.12 2.58 7.87
C ILE A 48 5.89 3.40 8.90
N ALA A 49 6.38 2.72 9.93
CA ALA A 49 7.29 3.31 10.89
C ALA A 49 8.66 3.53 10.22
N LYS A 50 9.15 4.75 10.24
CA LYS A 50 10.48 5.12 9.72
C LYS A 50 11.30 5.77 10.80
N THR A 51 12.49 5.24 11.04
CA THR A 51 13.44 5.80 11.98
C THR A 51 14.22 6.94 11.32
N ILE A 52 14.03 8.15 11.81
CA ILE A 52 14.74 9.35 11.37
C ILE A 52 15.80 9.71 12.40
N ARG A 53 17.05 9.83 11.96
CA ARG A 53 18.16 10.28 12.80
C ARG A 53 18.48 11.74 12.46
N HIS A 54 18.29 12.61 13.44
CA HIS A 54 18.62 14.03 13.31
C HIS A 54 19.42 14.49 14.53
N SER A 55 20.60 15.09 14.33
CA SER A 55 21.42 15.72 15.37
C SER A 55 21.60 14.86 16.64
N ARG A 56 22.04 13.61 16.51
CA ARG A 56 22.24 12.63 17.61
C ARG A 56 20.95 12.14 18.29
N ARG A 57 19.77 12.52 17.81
CA ARG A 57 18.48 11.99 18.27
C ARG A 57 17.87 11.09 17.20
N THR A 58 17.40 9.94 17.64
CA THR A 58 16.66 9.00 16.81
C THR A 58 15.18 9.11 17.16
N LYS A 59 14.33 9.31 16.17
CA LYS A 59 12.88 9.36 16.33
C LYS A 59 12.22 8.47 15.30
N THR A 60 11.32 7.61 15.74
CA THR A 60 10.45 6.85 14.85
C THR A 60 9.22 7.69 14.51
N VAL A 61 8.93 7.84 13.23
CA VAL A 61 7.77 8.57 12.73
C VAL A 61 7.01 7.71 11.73
N LEU A 62 5.70 7.87 11.68
CA LEU A 62 4.88 7.23 10.65
C LEU A 62 4.96 8.07 9.38
N VAL A 63 5.28 7.41 8.27
CA VAL A 63 5.30 8.01 6.93
C VAL A 63 4.40 7.22 5.99
N PRO A 64 3.78 7.85 4.98
CA PRO A 64 3.00 7.13 4.00
C PRO A 64 3.83 6.03 3.32
N LEU A 65 3.29 4.81 3.26
CA LEU A 65 3.89 3.69 2.52
C LEU A 65 4.00 4.03 1.02
N PHE A 66 2.98 4.70 0.49
CA PHE A 66 2.94 5.19 -0.88
C PHE A 66 2.88 6.72 -0.87
N PRO A 67 4.03 7.42 -0.94
CA PRO A 67 4.05 8.89 -0.96
C PRO A 67 3.15 9.44 -2.07
N ARG A 68 2.34 10.43 -1.74
CA ARG A 68 1.34 11.07 -2.61
C ARG A 68 0.13 10.22 -2.98
N TYR A 69 -0.07 9.05 -2.39
CA TYR A 69 -1.23 8.21 -2.67
C TYR A 69 -1.99 7.86 -1.40
N LEU A 70 -3.30 7.80 -1.53
CA LEU A 70 -4.20 7.31 -0.51
C LEU A 70 -5.33 6.51 -1.17
N PHE A 71 -6.00 5.70 -0.40
CA PHE A 71 -7.15 4.94 -0.84
C PHE A 71 -8.44 5.60 -0.39
N VAL A 72 -9.47 5.56 -1.25
CA VAL A 72 -10.83 6.00 -0.95
C VAL A 72 -11.80 4.89 -1.31
N ALA A 73 -12.75 4.60 -0.44
CA ALA A 73 -13.84 3.68 -0.75
C ALA A 73 -14.99 4.47 -1.39
N LEU A 74 -15.46 4.02 -2.54
CA LEU A 74 -16.53 4.66 -3.30
C LEU A 74 -17.58 3.62 -3.70
N ASP A 75 -18.84 3.97 -3.49
CA ASP A 75 -20.00 3.30 -4.04
C ASP A 75 -20.60 4.16 -5.14
N PHE A 76 -20.42 3.79 -6.40
CA PHE A 76 -20.87 4.60 -7.53
C PHE A 76 -22.40 4.72 -7.65
N ALA A 77 -23.16 3.86 -6.97
CA ALA A 77 -24.60 3.95 -6.92
C ALA A 77 -25.09 5.04 -5.95
N ARG A 78 -24.27 5.38 -4.95
CA ARG A 78 -24.64 6.26 -3.83
C ARG A 78 -23.79 7.51 -3.75
N ASP A 79 -22.49 7.41 -4.07
CA ASP A 79 -21.53 8.46 -3.82
C ASP A 79 -21.41 9.45 -4.99
N ARG A 80 -21.24 10.70 -4.62
CA ARG A 80 -20.86 11.76 -5.57
C ARG A 80 -19.35 11.70 -5.88
N TRP A 81 -18.86 10.55 -6.34
CA TRP A 81 -17.44 10.30 -6.53
C TRP A 81 -16.69 11.36 -7.35
N ARG A 82 -17.39 12.10 -8.23
CA ARG A 82 -16.80 13.20 -9.00
C ARG A 82 -16.30 14.34 -8.12
N SER A 83 -16.87 14.53 -6.92
CA SER A 83 -16.43 15.55 -5.96
C SER A 83 -15.03 15.28 -5.42
N VAL A 84 -14.58 14.02 -5.44
CA VAL A 84 -13.22 13.62 -5.02
C VAL A 84 -12.15 14.44 -5.74
N ARG A 85 -12.32 14.71 -7.05
CA ARG A 85 -11.35 15.48 -7.85
C ARG A 85 -11.28 16.95 -7.48
N GLY A 86 -12.37 17.51 -6.95
CA GLY A 86 -12.45 18.90 -6.48
C GLY A 86 -12.03 19.08 -5.02
N THR A 87 -11.66 18.00 -4.33
CA THR A 87 -11.33 18.06 -2.89
C THR A 87 -9.96 18.69 -2.67
N PHE A 88 -9.87 19.59 -1.70
CA PHE A 88 -8.60 20.23 -1.33
C PHE A 88 -7.56 19.18 -0.92
N GLY A 89 -6.35 19.32 -1.45
CA GLY A 89 -5.25 18.38 -1.23
C GLY A 89 -5.21 17.22 -2.22
N VAL A 90 -6.30 16.96 -2.97
CA VAL A 90 -6.34 15.97 -4.05
C VAL A 90 -5.75 16.58 -5.32
N SER A 91 -4.95 15.79 -6.04
CA SER A 91 -4.45 16.08 -7.38
C SER A 91 -5.35 15.44 -8.43
N CYS A 92 -5.56 14.12 -8.32
CA CYS A 92 -6.47 13.39 -9.19
C CYS A 92 -6.93 12.07 -8.54
N LEU A 93 -8.00 11.53 -9.08
CA LEU A 93 -8.42 10.14 -8.87
C LEU A 93 -7.82 9.32 -10.01
N VAL A 94 -7.23 8.17 -9.71
CA VAL A 94 -6.63 7.31 -10.74
C VAL A 94 -7.73 6.72 -11.61
N MET A 95 -7.65 7.00 -12.90
CA MET A 95 -8.68 6.67 -13.88
C MET A 95 -8.22 5.56 -14.82
N ASP A 96 -9.20 4.86 -15.40
CA ASP A 96 -9.05 3.98 -16.53
C ASP A 96 -10.08 4.44 -17.60
N GLY A 97 -9.62 5.23 -18.57
CA GLY A 97 -10.50 5.99 -19.42
C GLY A 97 -11.38 6.96 -18.65
N ASP A 98 -12.69 6.85 -18.81
CA ASP A 98 -13.68 7.73 -18.18
C ASP A 98 -14.09 7.31 -16.75
N ARG A 99 -13.57 6.20 -16.25
CA ARG A 99 -13.97 5.64 -14.97
C ARG A 99 -12.79 5.51 -14.01
N PRO A 100 -13.01 5.68 -12.71
CA PRO A 100 -12.01 5.35 -11.72
C PRO A 100 -11.62 3.88 -11.79
N ARG A 101 -10.31 3.61 -11.72
CA ARG A 101 -9.77 2.26 -11.73
C ARG A 101 -9.89 1.64 -10.34
N PRO A 102 -10.66 0.55 -10.18
CA PRO A 102 -10.79 -0.09 -8.88
C PRO A 102 -9.50 -0.83 -8.50
N VAL A 103 -9.17 -0.79 -7.23
CA VAL A 103 -8.11 -1.62 -6.64
C VAL A 103 -8.59 -3.08 -6.61
N PRO A 104 -7.71 -4.06 -6.83
CA PRO A 104 -8.06 -5.47 -6.64
C PRO A 104 -8.68 -5.71 -5.27
N ARG A 105 -9.74 -6.55 -5.22
CA ARG A 105 -10.41 -6.90 -3.97
C ARG A 105 -9.43 -7.58 -3.01
N GLY A 106 -9.57 -7.29 -1.72
CA GLY A 106 -8.76 -7.88 -0.67
C GLY A 106 -7.42 -7.16 -0.43
N LEU A 107 -6.89 -6.37 -1.39
CA LEU A 107 -5.59 -5.74 -1.24
C LEU A 107 -5.59 -4.67 -0.14
N VAL A 108 -6.54 -3.75 -0.15
CA VAL A 108 -6.62 -2.68 0.86
C VAL A 108 -7.05 -3.25 2.20
N GLU A 109 -7.97 -4.21 2.20
CA GLU A 109 -8.40 -4.93 3.40
C GLU A 109 -7.22 -5.66 4.07
N GLN A 110 -6.34 -6.27 3.30
CA GLN A 110 -5.13 -6.89 3.83
C GLN A 110 -4.16 -5.86 4.41
N LEU A 111 -3.98 -4.71 3.76
CA LEU A 111 -3.16 -3.62 4.30
C LEU A 111 -3.75 -3.08 5.61
N ILE A 112 -5.07 -2.93 5.70
CA ILE A 112 -5.75 -2.52 6.93
C ILE A 112 -5.54 -3.58 8.03
N ALA A 113 -5.69 -4.86 7.70
CA ALA A 113 -5.51 -5.96 8.65
C ALA A 113 -4.07 -6.08 9.17
N THR A 114 -3.08 -5.63 8.40
CA THR A 114 -1.66 -5.58 8.81
C THR A 114 -1.27 -4.27 9.51
N THR A 115 -2.21 -3.35 9.71
CA THR A 115 -1.96 -2.12 10.45
C THR A 115 -1.90 -2.44 11.94
N ASN A 116 -0.73 -2.20 12.57
CA ASN A 116 -0.52 -2.43 13.99
C ASN A 116 -1.22 -1.40 14.89
N GLY A 117 -1.20 -1.60 16.20
CA GLY A 117 -1.82 -0.70 17.18
C GLY A 117 -1.25 0.73 17.18
N THR A 118 -0.11 0.98 16.54
CA THR A 118 0.49 2.31 16.36
C THR A 118 0.05 3.00 15.06
N GLY A 119 -0.79 2.32 14.24
CA GLY A 119 -1.32 2.85 12.97
C GLY A 119 -0.41 2.63 11.76
N GLY A 120 0.73 1.96 11.93
CA GLY A 120 1.63 1.59 10.85
C GLY A 120 1.37 0.18 10.33
N VAL A 121 1.57 -0.04 9.03
CA VAL A 121 1.59 -1.38 8.43
C VAL A 121 2.89 -2.07 8.87
N ASP A 122 2.77 -3.20 9.57
CA ASP A 122 3.92 -3.99 9.97
C ASP A 122 4.09 -5.18 9.03
N PHE A 123 5.09 -5.08 8.16
CA PHE A 123 5.44 -6.17 7.26
C PHE A 123 6.19 -7.31 7.95
N ARG A 124 6.69 -7.09 9.18
CA ARG A 124 7.45 -8.11 9.94
C ARG A 124 6.55 -9.24 10.42
N GLU A 125 5.29 -8.94 10.77
CA GLU A 125 4.33 -9.98 11.19
C GLU A 125 4.08 -11.05 10.11
N ARG A 126 4.41 -10.75 8.86
CA ARG A 126 4.29 -11.68 7.72
C ARG A 126 5.57 -12.46 7.45
N LEU A 127 6.66 -12.11 8.11
CA LEU A 127 7.97 -12.68 7.89
C LEU A 127 8.31 -13.65 9.03
N ALA A 128 8.57 -14.91 8.70
CA ALA A 128 8.99 -15.92 9.67
C ALA A 128 10.45 -16.33 9.40
N LEU A 129 11.21 -16.54 10.47
CA LEU A 129 12.58 -17.06 10.35
C LEU A 129 12.59 -18.38 9.59
N GLY A 130 13.53 -18.52 8.68
CA GLY A 130 13.66 -19.69 7.80
C GLY A 130 12.76 -19.68 6.57
N GLN A 131 11.83 -18.72 6.46
CA GLN A 131 10.92 -18.58 5.34
C GLN A 131 11.65 -18.10 4.08
N ASN A 132 11.21 -18.60 2.92
CA ASN A 132 11.64 -18.08 1.63
C ASN A 132 10.94 -16.74 1.37
N VAL A 133 11.71 -15.76 0.95
CA VAL A 133 11.24 -14.40 0.63
C VAL A 133 11.77 -13.99 -0.73
N ARG A 134 10.95 -13.26 -1.49
CA ARG A 134 11.33 -12.66 -2.77
C ARG A 134 11.65 -11.20 -2.57
N PHE A 135 12.73 -10.73 -3.17
CA PHE A 135 13.07 -9.32 -3.22
C PHE A 135 12.16 -8.61 -4.23
N LEU A 136 11.51 -7.53 -3.80
CA LEU A 136 10.60 -6.75 -4.65
C LEU A 136 11.32 -5.64 -5.41
N THR A 137 12.43 -5.15 -4.87
CA THR A 137 13.14 -3.97 -5.38
C THR A 137 14.65 -4.11 -5.21
N GLY A 138 15.40 -3.21 -5.88
CA GLY A 138 16.85 -3.14 -5.76
C GLY A 138 17.61 -4.11 -6.68
N PRO A 139 18.94 -4.25 -6.50
CA PRO A 139 19.77 -5.05 -7.39
C PRO A 139 19.49 -6.56 -7.34
N PHE A 140 18.71 -7.02 -6.37
CA PHE A 140 18.32 -8.41 -6.20
C PHE A 140 16.82 -8.65 -6.47
N ALA A 141 16.14 -7.70 -7.14
CA ALA A 141 14.73 -7.86 -7.48
C ALA A 141 14.46 -9.21 -8.13
N ASP A 142 13.31 -9.83 -7.78
CA ASP A 142 12.84 -11.16 -8.21
C ASP A 142 13.69 -12.36 -7.73
N LYS A 143 14.81 -12.13 -7.06
CA LYS A 143 15.57 -13.23 -6.43
C LYS A 143 14.85 -13.72 -5.18
N ILE A 144 15.01 -15.00 -4.89
CA ILE A 144 14.49 -15.67 -3.70
C ILE A 144 15.65 -15.94 -2.76
N GLY A 145 15.50 -15.55 -1.50
CA GLY A 145 16.43 -15.86 -0.44
C GLY A 145 15.69 -16.37 0.79
N ARG A 146 16.44 -16.87 1.78
CA ARG A 146 15.90 -17.37 3.04
C ARG A 146 16.10 -16.34 4.14
N LEU A 147 15.02 -16.00 4.85
CA LEU A 147 15.08 -15.09 5.99
C LEU A 147 15.82 -15.73 7.17
N VAL A 148 16.88 -15.08 7.64
CA VAL A 148 17.75 -15.64 8.69
C VAL A 148 17.78 -14.83 9.97
N SER A 149 17.39 -13.53 9.93
CA SER A 149 17.28 -12.70 11.11
C SER A 149 16.19 -11.65 10.95
N LEU A 150 15.49 -11.39 12.05
CA LEU A 150 14.54 -10.29 12.23
C LEU A 150 15.13 -9.38 13.30
N ASP A 151 15.95 -8.42 12.89
CA ASP A 151 16.58 -7.48 13.82
C ASP A 151 15.60 -6.37 14.25
N ASP A 152 15.77 -5.84 15.49
CA ASP A 152 14.96 -4.75 16.03
C ASP A 152 15.20 -3.41 15.31
N ALA A 153 16.22 -3.32 14.46
CA ALA A 153 16.67 -2.12 13.76
C ALA A 153 16.15 -2.08 12.32
N ASP A 154 14.84 -1.92 12.09
CA ASP A 154 14.23 -1.64 10.77
C ASP A 154 14.80 -2.42 9.55
N ARG A 155 15.54 -3.49 9.78
CA ARG A 155 16.15 -4.35 8.76
C ARG A 155 16.00 -5.82 9.11
N VAL A 156 15.88 -6.61 8.08
CA VAL A 156 15.89 -8.08 8.18
C VAL A 156 17.07 -8.61 7.38
N ALA A 157 17.64 -9.71 7.82
CA ALA A 157 18.74 -10.35 7.12
C ALA A 157 18.21 -11.52 6.30
N VAL A 158 18.53 -11.52 5.02
CA VAL A 158 18.17 -12.55 4.05
C VAL A 158 19.44 -13.20 3.52
N LEU A 159 19.48 -14.52 3.57
CA LEU A 159 20.53 -15.32 2.95
C LEU A 159 20.19 -15.54 1.49
N LEU A 160 21.04 -15.09 0.60
CA LEU A 160 20.88 -15.20 -0.84
C LEU A 160 22.11 -15.86 -1.44
N GLU A 161 21.91 -16.83 -2.31
CA GLU A 161 22.98 -17.44 -3.10
C GLU A 161 23.37 -16.49 -4.25
N ILE A 162 24.62 -16.06 -4.25
CA ILE A 162 25.18 -15.18 -5.27
C ILE A 162 26.49 -15.82 -5.77
N LEU A 163 26.54 -16.17 -7.05
CA LEU A 163 27.72 -16.75 -7.70
C LEU A 163 28.25 -17.99 -6.96
N GLY A 164 27.35 -18.89 -6.52
CA GLY A 164 27.72 -20.12 -5.82
C GLY A 164 28.13 -19.95 -4.36
N ALA A 165 27.96 -18.74 -3.77
CA ALA A 165 28.21 -18.48 -2.37
C ALA A 165 26.98 -17.88 -1.69
N GLU A 166 26.68 -18.36 -0.49
CA GLU A 166 25.63 -17.77 0.35
C GLU A 166 26.12 -16.43 0.94
N ARG A 167 25.34 -15.38 0.73
CA ARG A 167 25.61 -14.05 1.27
C ARG A 167 24.42 -13.54 2.06
N GLN A 168 24.71 -13.02 3.23
CA GLN A 168 23.70 -12.37 4.06
C GLN A 168 23.54 -10.91 3.65
N ILE A 169 22.30 -10.52 3.31
CA ILE A 169 21.96 -9.19 2.85
C ILE A 169 20.96 -8.60 3.81
N ALA A 170 21.25 -7.41 4.35
CA ALA A 170 20.36 -6.66 5.20
C ALA A 170 19.47 -5.76 4.34
N VAL A 171 18.15 -5.96 4.42
CA VAL A 171 17.14 -5.20 3.66
C VAL A 171 15.99 -4.76 4.54
N ALA A 172 15.28 -3.75 4.09
CA ALA A 172 14.05 -3.31 4.75
C ALA A 172 12.93 -4.35 4.53
N PRO A 173 12.12 -4.67 5.54
CA PRO A 173 11.05 -5.67 5.45
C PRO A 173 10.07 -5.43 4.30
N GLU A 174 9.77 -4.17 4.00
CA GLU A 174 8.89 -3.74 2.91
C GLU A 174 9.43 -4.06 1.50
N ALA A 175 10.73 -4.33 1.38
CA ALA A 175 11.34 -4.76 0.13
C ALA A 175 11.22 -6.26 -0.12
N LEU A 176 10.56 -7.00 0.77
CA LEU A 176 10.43 -8.44 0.72
C LEU A 176 8.96 -8.86 0.64
N MET A 177 8.74 -9.98 -0.05
CA MET A 177 7.44 -10.65 -0.10
C MET A 177 7.64 -12.12 0.29
N PRO A 178 6.85 -12.65 1.25
CA PRO A 178 6.83 -14.07 1.53
C PRO A 178 6.50 -14.88 0.29
N VAL A 179 7.22 -15.96 0.06
CA VAL A 179 6.89 -16.92 -0.98
C VAL A 179 6.19 -18.08 -0.31
N ALA A 180 4.92 -18.32 -0.69
CA ALA A 180 4.22 -19.52 -0.26
C ALA A 180 4.92 -20.75 -0.85
N VAL A 181 5.14 -21.74 0.00
CA VAL A 181 5.63 -23.08 -0.42
C VAL A 181 4.47 -23.87 -0.98
#